data_0080209d39db51b89d07117b5b600225
#
_entry.id   0080209d39db51b89d07117b5b600225
#
_cell.length_a   1.000
_cell.length_b   1.000
_cell.length_c   1.000
_cell.angle_alpha   90.00
_cell.angle_beta   90.00
_cell.angle_gamma   90.00
#
_symmetry.space_group_name_H-M   'P 1'
#
loop_
_entity.id
_entity.type
_entity.pdbx_description
1 polymer ?
#
loop_
_entity_poly.entity_id
_entity_poly.type
_entity_poly.pdbx_seq_one_letter_code
_entity_poly.pdbx_strand_id
1 'polypeptide(L)'
;MSPGAPTLRDRKGGKGGVFPALPSLAGPCATAWGGCKGVLVLGLVMARAQGRTEEYACSLLGCLVRRGCCWGCGSLGHSQTRPPDAPWCGHCKALAPEYSKAAALLAAASVAVTLAKVDGPAQLELAEEFGVTEYPTLKFFRHGNRTHPEEYTGPREAERMVEWLRRRVGPSATRLEDEAGTQALIDARDLVVVGFFQDLQDEDVATFLALARDALDMTFGLTDRPQLFQHFGLTKDTVVLFKKFDEGRADFPVDEELGLDLGDLSRFLVTHSMRLVTEFNSQTSPKIFAARILNHLLLFLNQSLAAHRELLAGFGEAAPRFRGQVLFVVVDVAAENEHVLKYFGLKAEAAPALRLVNIETTKKYAPVDGDPVTAASVTAFCHAVLNGQVKPYLLSQEVPPDWDQQPVKTLVGKNFEQVAFDETKNVFVKFYAPWCTHCKEMAPAWEALAEKYKDHEDIIIAELDATANELDAFAVHGFPTLKYFPAGPGRKVIEYKSTRDLETLSKFLDNGGELPTEEPLEELAPPSPVGVPKPGSRPLHRVGGAGAGPG
;
A
#
# COMPACT_ATOMS: atom_id res chain seq x y z
N MET A 1 -58.81 -19.75 -31.80
CA MET A 1 -59.20 -19.26 -33.13
C MET A 1 -58.06 -18.41 -33.64
N SER A 2 -57.19 -18.99 -34.45
CA SER A 2 -56.33 -18.26 -35.42
C SER A 2 -57.15 -17.99 -36.68
N PRO A 3 -56.81 -17.04 -37.54
CA PRO A 3 -55.74 -17.10 -38.51
C PRO A 3 -55.07 -15.72 -38.77
N GLY A 4 -54.03 -15.49 -39.54
CA GLY A 4 -53.30 -16.21 -40.54
C GLY A 4 -52.30 -15.24 -41.17
N ALA A 5 -51.11 -15.74 -41.57
CA ALA A 5 -50.18 -15.05 -42.43
C ALA A 5 -50.59 -15.05 -43.91
N PRO A 6 -50.00 -14.24 -44.76
CA PRO A 6 -49.42 -14.73 -46.00
C PRO A 6 -48.03 -14.10 -46.34
N THR A 7 -47.02 -14.92 -46.60
CA THR A 7 -46.42 -15.42 -47.86
C THR A 7 -45.84 -14.38 -48.86
N LEU A 8 -44.55 -14.48 -49.00
CA LEU A 8 -43.61 -14.35 -50.12
C LEU A 8 -44.16 -14.02 -51.52
N ARG A 9 -43.44 -13.11 -52.21
CA ARG A 9 -43.12 -13.32 -53.65
C ARG A 9 -41.83 -12.65 -54.08
N ASP A 10 -40.97 -13.47 -54.68
CA ASP A 10 -39.77 -13.13 -55.47
C ASP A 10 -40.00 -12.10 -56.56
N ARG A 11 -38.95 -11.38 -56.92
CA ARG A 11 -38.57 -11.20 -58.34
C ARG A 11 -37.08 -10.79 -58.50
N LYS A 12 -36.47 -11.56 -59.38
CA LYS A 12 -35.13 -11.52 -59.97
C LYS A 12 -34.87 -10.32 -60.86
N GLY A 13 -33.57 -10.02 -61.08
CA GLY A 13 -32.97 -9.43 -62.27
C GLY A 13 -32.26 -8.10 -61.96
N GLY A 14 -31.00 -7.86 -62.19
CA GLY A 14 -30.04 -8.32 -63.14
C GLY A 14 -29.22 -7.11 -63.64
N LYS A 15 -27.88 -7.32 -63.86
CA LYS A 15 -26.93 -6.49 -64.61
C LYS A 15 -26.30 -5.31 -63.86
N GLY A 16 -25.01 -5.32 -63.49
CA GLY A 16 -23.90 -5.13 -64.39
C GLY A 16 -23.61 -3.65 -64.65
N GLY A 17 -22.53 -3.10 -64.05
CA GLY A 17 -22.12 -1.74 -64.35
C GLY A 17 -20.88 -1.29 -63.58
N VAL A 18 -19.73 -1.53 -64.17
CA VAL A 18 -18.58 -0.62 -64.36
C VAL A 18 -18.17 0.27 -63.15
N PHE A 19 -16.99 -0.03 -62.63
CA PHE A 19 -16.16 0.86 -61.80
C PHE A 19 -15.74 2.11 -62.59
N PRO A 20 -15.71 3.28 -62.01
CA PRO A 20 -14.78 4.33 -62.40
C PRO A 20 -13.73 4.59 -61.32
N ALA A 21 -12.55 4.94 -61.82
CA ALA A 21 -11.29 5.19 -61.15
C ALA A 21 -11.34 6.30 -60.10
N LEU A 22 -10.47 6.12 -59.09
CA LEU A 22 -10.11 7.12 -58.07
C LEU A 22 -9.46 8.37 -58.68
N PRO A 23 -9.77 9.55 -58.17
CA PRO A 23 -8.89 10.72 -58.27
C PRO A 23 -8.01 10.83 -57.04
N SER A 24 -6.73 11.00 -57.27
CA SER A 24 -5.73 11.47 -56.30
C SER A 24 -6.08 12.90 -55.89
N LEU A 25 -6.21 13.14 -54.57
CA LEU A 25 -6.19 14.47 -54.02
C LEU A 25 -5.20 14.53 -52.82
N ALA A 26 -4.00 15.00 -53.18
CA ALA A 26 -3.12 15.65 -52.23
C ALA A 26 -3.65 17.06 -51.97
N GLY A 27 -4.04 17.35 -50.76
CA GLY A 27 -4.40 18.70 -50.28
C GLY A 27 -4.13 18.83 -48.78
N PRO A 28 -3.65 19.96 -48.32
CA PRO A 28 -3.10 20.11 -46.94
C PRO A 28 -4.20 20.14 -45.91
N CYS A 29 -4.12 19.23 -44.92
CA CYS A 29 -4.93 19.29 -43.71
C CYS A 29 -4.38 20.36 -42.76
N ALA A 30 -4.83 21.60 -42.90
CA ALA A 30 -4.79 22.56 -41.83
C ALA A 30 -6.23 22.67 -41.25
N THR A 31 -6.31 22.68 -39.91
CA THR A 31 -7.52 22.97 -39.12
C THR A 31 -8.64 21.93 -39.13
N ALA A 32 -8.52 20.90 -38.30
CA ALA A 32 -9.68 20.16 -37.79
C ALA A 32 -9.45 19.67 -36.35
N TRP A 33 -9.32 20.61 -35.43
CA TRP A 33 -9.38 20.33 -33.98
C TRP A 33 -10.79 20.44 -33.41
N GLY A 34 -11.80 20.42 -34.24
CA GLY A 34 -13.20 20.68 -33.89
C GLY A 34 -14.12 19.46 -33.93
N GLY A 35 -13.69 18.24 -33.54
CA GLY A 35 -14.60 17.10 -33.68
C GLY A 35 -14.39 15.89 -32.80
N CYS A 36 -13.27 15.74 -32.14
CA CYS A 36 -13.04 14.61 -31.20
C CYS A 36 -13.36 15.01 -29.77
N LYS A 37 -14.64 15.06 -29.45
CA LYS A 37 -15.10 15.14 -28.07
C LYS A 37 -14.76 13.81 -27.39
N GLY A 38 -13.80 13.85 -26.44
CA GLY A 38 -13.66 12.83 -25.42
C GLY A 38 -12.82 11.62 -25.74
N VAL A 39 -11.68 11.73 -26.45
CA VAL A 39 -10.71 10.63 -26.51
C VAL A 39 -9.75 10.74 -25.34
N LEU A 40 -9.84 9.75 -24.47
CA LEU A 40 -9.01 9.61 -23.31
C LEU A 40 -8.10 8.40 -23.51
N VAL A 41 -6.81 8.57 -23.30
CA VAL A 41 -5.83 7.49 -23.46
C VAL A 41 -5.26 7.11 -22.12
N LEU A 42 -5.51 5.88 -21.72
CA LEU A 42 -4.79 5.25 -20.63
C LEU A 42 -3.60 4.47 -21.23
N GLY A 43 -2.38 4.90 -20.97
CA GLY A 43 -1.19 4.21 -21.42
C GLY A 43 -0.78 3.13 -20.41
N LEU A 44 -0.69 1.87 -20.85
CA LEU A 44 0.01 0.82 -20.11
C LEU A 44 1.42 0.72 -20.67
N VAL A 45 2.43 0.98 -19.84
CA VAL A 45 3.83 0.84 -20.23
C VAL A 45 4.26 -0.58 -19.92
N MET A 46 4.50 -1.39 -20.96
CA MET A 46 5.01 -2.76 -20.83
C MET A 46 6.45 -2.87 -21.32
N ALA A 47 7.25 -3.65 -20.61
CA ALA A 47 8.60 -3.99 -21.01
C ALA A 47 8.62 -5.09 -22.08
N ARG A 48 9.55 -4.98 -23.05
CA ARG A 48 9.69 -5.87 -24.19
C ARG A 48 10.57 -7.09 -23.89
N ALA A 49 10.18 -8.26 -24.40
CA ALA A 49 11.09 -9.37 -24.68
C ALA A 49 11.59 -9.30 -26.14
N GLN A 50 12.87 -9.58 -26.37
CA GLN A 50 13.49 -9.56 -27.67
C GLN A 50 12.80 -10.53 -28.68
N GLY A 51 12.36 -10.02 -29.80
CA GLY A 51 11.95 -10.82 -30.94
C GLY A 51 10.85 -10.19 -31.80
N ARG A 52 11.26 -9.55 -32.92
CA ARG A 52 10.49 -9.11 -34.10
C ARG A 52 9.29 -8.20 -33.90
N THR A 53 9.57 -7.00 -34.29
CA THR A 53 8.82 -6.02 -35.08
C THR A 53 7.40 -6.38 -35.46
N GLU A 54 6.57 -5.46 -35.22
CA GLU A 54 5.77 -4.68 -36.15
C GLU A 54 4.38 -4.31 -35.63
N GLU A 55 4.09 -3.06 -35.80
CA GLU A 55 2.80 -2.48 -36.15
C GLU A 55 1.70 -2.32 -35.12
N TYR A 56 1.95 -2.34 -33.84
CA TYR A 56 0.91 -1.90 -32.89
C TYR A 56 1.28 -0.73 -31.99
N ALA A 57 2.38 -0.07 -32.29
CA ALA A 57 2.72 1.24 -31.75
C ALA A 57 2.30 2.40 -32.68
N CYS A 58 1.19 2.26 -33.37
CA CYS A 58 0.41 3.45 -33.72
C CYS A 58 -0.26 3.94 -32.46
N SER A 59 0.60 4.26 -31.53
CA SER A 59 0.24 4.78 -30.24
C SER A 59 -0.43 6.13 -30.47
N LEU A 60 -1.60 6.31 -29.90
CA LEU A 60 -2.18 7.63 -29.71
C LEU A 60 -1.18 8.62 -29.08
N LEU A 61 -0.23 8.16 -28.29
CA LEU A 61 0.94 8.91 -27.84
C LEU A 61 1.91 9.24 -28.99
N GLY A 62 2.17 8.33 -29.92
CA GLY A 62 2.97 8.59 -31.12
C GLY A 62 2.28 9.57 -32.08
N CYS A 63 0.97 9.54 -32.20
CA CYS A 63 0.20 10.56 -32.94
C CYS A 63 0.15 11.91 -32.21
N LEU A 64 0.23 11.94 -30.89
CA LEU A 64 0.36 13.17 -30.10
C LEU A 64 1.77 13.77 -30.22
N VAL A 65 2.80 12.93 -30.47
CA VAL A 65 4.21 13.37 -30.48
C VAL A 65 4.72 13.74 -31.88
N ARG A 66 4.22 13.12 -32.94
CA ARG A 66 4.63 13.44 -34.31
C ARG A 66 3.43 13.67 -35.23
N ARG A 67 3.13 14.94 -35.46
CA ARG A 67 2.36 15.52 -36.58
C ARG A 67 1.40 14.54 -37.31
N GLY A 68 0.12 14.64 -36.98
CA GLY A 68 -1.00 14.52 -37.92
C GLY A 68 -0.97 13.37 -38.92
N CYS A 69 -1.36 12.17 -38.50
CA CYS A 69 -1.92 11.18 -39.41
C CYS A 69 -3.02 10.40 -38.67
N CYS A 70 -4.25 10.87 -38.82
CA CYS A 70 -5.42 10.05 -38.57
C CYS A 70 -5.55 9.05 -39.72
N TRP A 71 -5.27 7.78 -39.49
CA TRP A 71 -5.77 6.69 -40.33
C TRP A 71 -6.88 5.96 -39.60
N GLY A 72 -7.98 5.81 -40.33
CA GLY A 72 -9.29 5.37 -39.96
C GLY A 72 -9.40 4.21 -38.98
N CYS A 73 -10.31 4.37 -38.04
CA CYS A 73 -10.95 3.28 -37.34
C CYS A 73 -11.73 2.41 -38.32
N GLY A 74 -11.06 1.44 -38.93
CA GLY A 74 -11.66 0.33 -39.66
C GLY A 74 -11.53 -0.90 -38.81
N SER A 75 -12.68 -1.49 -38.47
CA SER A 75 -12.91 -2.85 -37.95
C SER A 75 -11.68 -3.70 -37.71
N LEU A 76 -11.30 -3.85 -36.45
CA LEU A 76 -10.32 -4.84 -36.00
C LEU A 76 -10.89 -6.25 -36.13
N GLY A 77 -10.56 -6.89 -37.25
CA GLY A 77 -10.72 -8.32 -37.41
C GLY A 77 -9.88 -9.07 -36.35
N HIS A 78 -10.46 -10.13 -35.84
CA HIS A 78 -9.80 -11.09 -34.95
C HIS A 78 -8.49 -11.59 -35.54
N SER A 79 -7.38 -11.13 -35.03
CA SER A 79 -6.09 -11.80 -35.13
C SER A 79 -5.67 -12.20 -33.73
N GLN A 80 -5.72 -13.51 -33.47
CA GLN A 80 -5.11 -14.14 -32.31
C GLN A 80 -3.59 -14.00 -32.40
N THR A 81 -3.01 -12.93 -31.96
CA THR A 81 -1.59 -12.85 -31.67
C THR A 81 -1.40 -12.85 -30.17
N ARG A 82 -0.83 -13.95 -29.70
CA ARG A 82 -0.33 -14.16 -28.35
C ARG A 82 0.48 -12.92 -27.93
N PRO A 83 0.20 -12.31 -26.76
CA PRO A 83 0.98 -11.15 -26.32
C PRO A 83 2.43 -11.57 -26.14
N PRO A 84 3.41 -10.75 -26.53
CA PRO A 84 4.81 -11.03 -26.27
C PRO A 84 5.02 -10.98 -24.75
N ASP A 85 5.34 -12.14 -24.21
CA ASP A 85 5.68 -12.33 -22.81
C ASP A 85 6.99 -11.60 -22.52
N ALA A 86 6.95 -10.51 -21.78
CA ALA A 86 8.14 -9.97 -21.12
C ALA A 86 8.50 -10.92 -19.95
N PRO A 87 9.57 -11.72 -20.05
CA PRO A 87 9.83 -12.80 -19.09
C PRO A 87 10.08 -12.28 -17.67
N TRP A 88 10.49 -11.03 -17.52
CA TRP A 88 10.89 -10.42 -16.25
C TRP A 88 9.81 -9.58 -15.57
N CYS A 89 8.73 -9.16 -16.28
CA CYS A 89 7.64 -8.38 -15.66
C CYS A 89 6.42 -9.25 -15.33
N GLY A 90 6.46 -9.94 -14.18
CA GLY A 90 5.36 -10.77 -13.70
C GLY A 90 4.06 -9.98 -13.48
N HIS A 91 4.15 -8.78 -12.93
CA HIS A 91 2.99 -7.90 -12.69
C HIS A 91 2.35 -7.40 -14.00
N CYS A 92 3.13 -7.18 -15.05
CA CYS A 92 2.59 -6.80 -16.37
C CYS A 92 1.80 -7.96 -16.99
N LYS A 93 2.27 -9.20 -16.81
CA LYS A 93 1.57 -10.41 -17.27
C LYS A 93 0.25 -10.61 -16.53
N ALA A 94 0.24 -10.42 -15.25
CA ALA A 94 -0.96 -10.52 -14.43
C ALA A 94 -2.01 -9.45 -14.81
N LEU A 95 -1.56 -8.23 -15.13
CA LEU A 95 -2.46 -7.14 -15.53
C LEU A 95 -3.02 -7.30 -16.95
N ALA A 96 -2.30 -7.93 -17.88
CA ALA A 96 -2.68 -7.97 -19.30
C ALA A 96 -4.09 -8.52 -19.57
N PRO A 97 -4.56 -9.63 -18.99
CA PRO A 97 -5.92 -10.12 -19.18
C PRO A 97 -6.96 -9.15 -18.61
N GLU A 98 -6.74 -8.58 -17.44
CA GLU A 98 -7.64 -7.61 -16.80
C GLU A 98 -7.74 -6.32 -17.61
N TYR A 99 -6.62 -5.85 -18.15
CA TYR A 99 -6.59 -4.66 -19.00
C TYR A 99 -7.35 -4.88 -20.32
N SER A 100 -7.25 -6.06 -20.90
CA SER A 100 -8.00 -6.43 -22.12
C SER A 100 -9.49 -6.55 -21.85
N LYS A 101 -9.87 -7.13 -20.70
CA LYS A 101 -11.26 -7.21 -20.23
C LYS A 101 -11.84 -5.82 -19.96
N ALA A 102 -11.08 -4.91 -19.34
CA ALA A 102 -11.49 -3.53 -19.13
C ALA A 102 -11.77 -2.81 -20.46
N ALA A 103 -10.91 -2.99 -21.47
CA ALA A 103 -11.13 -2.41 -22.80
C ALA A 103 -12.44 -2.91 -23.45
N ALA A 104 -12.73 -4.21 -23.35
CA ALA A 104 -13.98 -4.78 -23.85
C ALA A 104 -15.21 -4.23 -23.10
N LEU A 105 -15.14 -4.11 -21.77
CA LEU A 105 -16.22 -3.55 -20.95
C LEU A 105 -16.49 -2.07 -21.26
N LEU A 106 -15.45 -1.26 -21.46
CA LEU A 106 -15.59 0.15 -21.86
C LEU A 106 -16.23 0.30 -23.25
N ALA A 107 -15.81 -0.53 -24.20
CA ALA A 107 -16.38 -0.55 -25.54
C ALA A 107 -17.86 -0.97 -25.54
N ALA A 108 -18.21 -2.04 -24.82
CA ALA A 108 -19.58 -2.51 -24.67
C ALA A 108 -20.51 -1.46 -24.02
N ALA A 109 -19.97 -0.67 -23.10
CA ALA A 109 -20.71 0.39 -22.41
C ALA A 109 -20.69 1.74 -23.16
N SER A 110 -20.11 1.79 -24.37
CA SER A 110 -19.97 3.01 -25.18
C SER A 110 -19.32 4.18 -24.43
N VAL A 111 -18.41 3.88 -23.51
CA VAL A 111 -17.64 4.89 -22.78
C VAL A 111 -16.54 5.42 -23.68
N ALA A 112 -16.45 6.75 -23.81
CA ALA A 112 -15.49 7.42 -24.69
C ALA A 112 -14.07 7.40 -24.10
N VAL A 113 -13.52 6.20 -23.89
CA VAL A 113 -12.18 5.94 -23.36
C VAL A 113 -11.47 4.92 -24.24
N THR A 114 -10.25 5.24 -24.63
CA THR A 114 -9.39 4.30 -25.38
C THR A 114 -8.25 3.82 -24.47
N LEU A 115 -8.08 2.51 -24.36
CA LEU A 115 -6.94 1.91 -23.66
C LEU A 115 -5.82 1.61 -24.65
N ALA A 116 -4.61 2.07 -24.36
CA ALA A 116 -3.42 1.87 -25.16
C ALA A 116 -2.28 1.25 -24.33
N LYS A 117 -1.30 0.64 -25.00
CA LYS A 117 -0.11 0.07 -24.39
C LYS A 117 1.13 0.73 -24.98
N VAL A 118 2.09 1.01 -24.15
CA VAL A 118 3.41 1.53 -24.53
C VAL A 118 4.49 0.62 -23.96
N ASP A 119 5.46 0.26 -24.77
CA ASP A 119 6.67 -0.44 -24.34
C ASP A 119 7.67 0.59 -23.79
N GLY A 120 7.70 0.76 -22.46
CA GLY A 120 8.53 1.78 -21.81
C GLY A 120 10.03 1.62 -22.06
N PRO A 121 10.60 0.43 -21.88
CA PRO A 121 11.99 0.16 -22.25
C PRO A 121 12.34 0.46 -23.71
N ALA A 122 11.39 0.31 -24.63
CA ALA A 122 11.60 0.67 -26.04
C ALA A 122 11.36 2.15 -26.35
N GLN A 123 10.72 2.88 -25.42
CA GLN A 123 10.32 4.29 -25.55
C GLN A 123 10.80 5.10 -24.35
N LEU A 124 12.11 5.11 -24.12
CA LEU A 124 12.75 5.73 -22.94
C LEU A 124 12.40 7.22 -22.80
N GLU A 125 12.40 7.97 -23.92
CA GLU A 125 12.05 9.39 -23.89
C GLU A 125 10.63 9.65 -23.34
N LEU A 126 9.66 8.76 -23.68
CA LEU A 126 8.30 8.85 -23.15
C LEU A 126 8.24 8.42 -21.68
N ALA A 127 8.99 7.40 -21.31
CA ALA A 127 9.04 6.94 -19.93
C ALA A 127 9.61 8.04 -19.01
N GLU A 128 10.66 8.72 -19.45
CA GLU A 128 11.27 9.85 -18.74
C GLU A 128 10.33 11.07 -18.71
N GLU A 129 9.73 11.43 -19.85
CA GLU A 129 8.79 12.56 -19.94
C GLU A 129 7.63 12.42 -18.92
N PHE A 130 7.12 11.20 -18.75
CA PHE A 130 5.99 10.95 -17.84
C PHE A 130 6.40 10.38 -16.48
N GLY A 131 7.69 10.40 -16.13
CA GLY A 131 8.19 9.97 -14.82
C GLY A 131 7.88 8.51 -14.49
N VAL A 132 7.98 7.61 -15.49
CA VAL A 132 7.73 6.18 -15.30
C VAL A 132 8.99 5.52 -14.76
N THR A 133 8.97 5.16 -13.48
CA THR A 133 10.09 4.53 -12.77
C THR A 133 9.90 3.04 -12.55
N GLU A 134 8.65 2.55 -12.62
CA GLU A 134 8.30 1.15 -12.38
C GLU A 134 7.25 0.62 -13.36
N TYR A 135 7.15 -0.69 -13.48
CA TYR A 135 6.25 -1.38 -14.40
C TYR A 135 5.36 -2.41 -13.69
N PRO A 136 4.04 -2.43 -14.02
CA PRO A 136 3.32 -1.56 -14.94
C PRO A 136 2.87 -0.25 -14.30
N THR A 137 3.06 0.87 -14.99
CA THR A 137 2.50 2.18 -14.63
C THR A 137 1.31 2.51 -15.55
N LEU A 138 0.20 2.97 -14.97
CA LEU A 138 -1.01 3.35 -15.70
C LEU A 138 -1.23 4.85 -15.59
N LYS A 139 -1.25 5.56 -16.71
CA LYS A 139 -1.46 7.01 -16.79
C LYS A 139 -2.71 7.35 -17.60
N PHE A 140 -3.50 8.27 -17.08
CA PHE A 140 -4.76 8.74 -17.64
C PHE A 140 -4.61 10.14 -18.18
N PHE A 141 -4.83 10.30 -19.48
CA PHE A 141 -4.73 11.58 -20.18
C PHE A 141 -6.12 12.09 -20.53
N ARG A 142 -6.55 13.14 -19.85
CA ARG A 142 -7.86 13.76 -20.09
C ARG A 142 -7.76 14.76 -21.23
N HIS A 143 -8.63 14.62 -22.25
CA HIS A 143 -8.70 15.52 -23.41
C HIS A 143 -7.35 15.76 -24.12
N GLY A 144 -6.45 14.77 -24.11
CA GLY A 144 -5.14 14.88 -24.72
C GLY A 144 -4.15 15.79 -23.97
N ASN A 145 -4.47 16.20 -22.75
CA ASN A 145 -3.56 16.99 -21.91
C ASN A 145 -2.37 16.13 -21.48
N ARG A 146 -1.17 16.52 -21.89
CA ARG A 146 0.09 15.82 -21.60
C ARG A 146 0.80 16.33 -20.35
N THR A 147 0.47 17.55 -19.90
CA THR A 147 1.24 18.19 -18.82
C THR A 147 0.95 17.58 -17.45
N HIS A 148 -0.26 17.09 -17.23
CA HIS A 148 -0.68 16.54 -15.94
C HIS A 148 -1.50 15.26 -16.14
N PRO A 149 -0.88 14.14 -16.55
CA PRO A 149 -1.57 12.86 -16.58
C PRO A 149 -1.84 12.39 -15.14
N GLU A 150 -3.06 11.91 -14.92
CA GLU A 150 -3.44 11.34 -13.63
C GLU A 150 -2.95 9.88 -13.56
N GLU A 151 -2.29 9.48 -12.48
CA GLU A 151 -1.84 8.11 -12.30
C GLU A 151 -2.92 7.25 -11.67
N TYR A 152 -3.14 6.06 -12.22
CA TYR A 152 -4.03 5.07 -11.64
C TYR A 152 -3.28 4.19 -10.66
N THR A 153 -3.57 4.35 -9.38
CA THR A 153 -2.99 3.57 -8.27
C THR A 153 -3.97 2.57 -7.66
N GLY A 154 -5.18 2.46 -8.24
CA GLY A 154 -6.24 1.59 -7.74
C GLY A 154 -6.03 0.10 -8.03
N PRO A 155 -6.99 -0.76 -7.60
CA PRO A 155 -6.96 -2.19 -7.84
C PRO A 155 -6.90 -2.51 -9.34
N ARG A 156 -6.07 -3.47 -9.73
CA ARG A 156 -5.79 -3.82 -11.13
C ARG A 156 -6.79 -4.80 -11.75
N GLU A 157 -7.99 -4.87 -11.22
CA GLU A 157 -9.12 -5.64 -11.73
C GLU A 157 -9.89 -4.83 -12.78
N ALA A 158 -10.38 -5.51 -13.81
CA ALA A 158 -11.04 -4.86 -14.95
C ALA A 158 -12.20 -3.96 -14.53
N GLU A 159 -13.08 -4.45 -13.68
CA GLU A 159 -14.28 -3.75 -13.21
C GLU A 159 -13.91 -2.47 -12.45
N ARG A 160 -12.85 -2.52 -11.62
CA ARG A 160 -12.36 -1.37 -10.85
C ARG A 160 -11.75 -0.31 -11.76
N MET A 161 -10.95 -0.70 -12.74
CA MET A 161 -10.42 0.21 -13.74
C MET A 161 -11.53 0.87 -14.55
N VAL A 162 -12.55 0.12 -14.98
CA VAL A 162 -13.69 0.63 -15.72
C VAL A 162 -14.50 1.64 -14.90
N GLU A 163 -14.78 1.32 -13.63
CA GLU A 163 -15.52 2.21 -12.74
C GLU A 163 -14.75 3.52 -12.49
N TRP A 164 -13.45 3.43 -12.24
CA TRP A 164 -12.59 4.59 -12.09
C TRP A 164 -12.60 5.51 -13.33
N LEU A 165 -12.48 4.91 -14.50
CA LEU A 165 -12.52 5.66 -15.77
C LEU A 165 -13.87 6.29 -16.02
N ARG A 166 -14.99 5.57 -15.76
CA ARG A 166 -16.35 6.09 -15.91
C ARG A 166 -16.55 7.36 -15.09
N ARG A 167 -16.11 7.36 -13.82
CA ARG A 167 -16.26 8.53 -12.93
C ARG A 167 -15.39 9.72 -13.33
N ARG A 168 -14.33 9.47 -14.12
CA ARG A 168 -13.49 10.55 -14.63
C ARG A 168 -13.97 11.16 -15.93
N VAL A 169 -14.70 10.43 -16.75
CA VAL A 169 -15.22 10.93 -18.03
C VAL A 169 -16.70 11.29 -18.00
N GLY A 170 -17.42 10.80 -17.00
CA GLY A 170 -18.84 11.04 -16.79
C GLY A 170 -19.13 11.62 -15.41
N PRO A 171 -20.42 11.68 -15.04
CA PRO A 171 -20.81 12.13 -13.72
C PRO A 171 -20.35 11.13 -12.66
N SER A 172 -19.79 11.64 -11.55
CA SER A 172 -19.36 10.83 -10.41
C SER A 172 -20.51 10.49 -9.46
N ALA A 173 -21.64 11.18 -9.56
CA ALA A 173 -22.88 10.92 -8.82
C ALA A 173 -24.09 10.90 -9.76
N THR A 174 -25.09 10.08 -9.45
CA THR A 174 -26.35 9.99 -10.18
C THR A 174 -27.29 11.09 -9.70
N ARG A 175 -27.85 11.88 -10.62
CA ARG A 175 -28.87 12.87 -10.28
C ARG A 175 -30.16 12.16 -9.88
N LEU A 176 -30.72 12.52 -8.72
CA LEU A 176 -31.95 11.94 -8.17
C LEU A 176 -33.08 12.99 -8.24
N GLU A 177 -34.19 12.62 -8.87
CA GLU A 177 -35.29 13.53 -9.15
C GLU A 177 -36.55 13.18 -8.34
N ASP A 178 -36.70 11.92 -7.92
CA ASP A 178 -37.86 11.40 -7.21
C ASP A 178 -37.53 10.31 -6.20
N GLU A 179 -38.52 9.93 -5.39
CA GLU A 179 -38.37 8.91 -4.35
C GLU A 179 -38.08 7.53 -4.94
N ALA A 180 -38.76 7.16 -6.05
CA ALA A 180 -38.62 5.83 -6.64
C ALA A 180 -37.21 5.61 -7.19
N GLY A 181 -36.65 6.59 -7.89
CA GLY A 181 -35.27 6.56 -8.39
C GLY A 181 -34.25 6.56 -7.25
N THR A 182 -34.52 7.31 -6.18
CA THR A 182 -33.65 7.35 -5.00
C THR A 182 -33.66 6.00 -4.28
N GLN A 183 -34.84 5.42 -4.05
CA GLN A 183 -34.96 4.10 -3.43
C GLN A 183 -34.31 3.01 -4.29
N ALA A 184 -34.51 3.05 -5.60
CA ALA A 184 -33.86 2.12 -6.53
C ALA A 184 -32.33 2.19 -6.46
N LEU A 185 -31.75 3.39 -6.33
CA LEU A 185 -30.31 3.55 -6.14
C LEU A 185 -29.85 2.95 -4.81
N ILE A 186 -30.57 3.24 -3.72
CA ILE A 186 -30.26 2.72 -2.37
C ILE A 186 -30.32 1.18 -2.36
N ASP A 187 -31.30 0.61 -3.03
CA ASP A 187 -31.49 -0.85 -3.07
C ASP A 187 -30.50 -1.57 -3.99
N ALA A 188 -29.86 -0.85 -4.92
CA ALA A 188 -28.96 -1.45 -5.89
C ALA A 188 -27.62 -1.90 -5.29
N ARG A 189 -27.17 -1.31 -4.17
CA ARG A 189 -25.83 -1.52 -3.59
C ARG A 189 -25.88 -1.59 -2.08
N ASP A 190 -24.84 -2.17 -1.48
CA ASP A 190 -24.70 -2.27 -0.03
C ASP A 190 -24.35 -0.94 0.64
N LEU A 191 -23.65 -0.07 -0.09
CA LEU A 191 -23.22 1.26 0.36
C LEU A 191 -23.58 2.28 -0.70
N VAL A 192 -24.46 3.22 -0.33
CA VAL A 192 -24.89 4.32 -1.19
C VAL A 192 -24.78 5.63 -0.41
N VAL A 193 -24.12 6.62 -1.00
CA VAL A 193 -23.96 7.96 -0.44
C VAL A 193 -24.82 8.93 -1.24
N VAL A 194 -25.70 9.65 -0.59
CA VAL A 194 -26.54 10.66 -1.25
C VAL A 194 -26.24 12.03 -0.66
N GLY A 195 -25.81 12.95 -1.51
CA GLY A 195 -25.69 14.37 -1.18
C GLY A 195 -27.02 15.08 -1.40
N PHE A 196 -27.55 15.66 -0.33
CA PHE A 196 -28.73 16.53 -0.35
C PHE A 196 -28.24 17.95 -0.21
N PHE A 197 -28.30 18.75 -1.28
CA PHE A 197 -27.87 20.15 -1.30
C PHE A 197 -28.98 21.02 -1.89
N GLN A 198 -29.30 22.12 -1.22
CA GLN A 198 -30.37 23.04 -1.65
C GLN A 198 -29.97 23.78 -2.92
N ASP A 199 -28.68 24.11 -3.08
CA ASP A 199 -28.11 24.71 -4.29
C ASP A 199 -26.98 23.79 -4.84
N LEU A 200 -27.15 23.32 -6.07
CA LEU A 200 -26.15 22.49 -6.73
C LEU A 200 -24.99 23.27 -7.36
N GLN A 201 -25.03 24.57 -7.29
CA GLN A 201 -23.92 25.43 -7.72
C GLN A 201 -22.98 25.75 -6.54
N ASP A 202 -23.32 25.31 -5.33
CA ASP A 202 -22.53 25.51 -4.15
C ASP A 202 -21.15 24.81 -4.26
N GLU A 203 -20.14 25.37 -3.60
CA GLU A 203 -18.78 24.85 -3.56
C GLU A 203 -18.72 23.49 -2.82
N ASP A 204 -19.63 23.27 -1.88
CA ASP A 204 -19.79 22.00 -1.16
C ASP A 204 -20.14 20.84 -2.08
N VAL A 205 -20.93 21.10 -3.12
CA VAL A 205 -21.25 20.09 -4.15
C VAL A 205 -20.02 19.71 -4.94
N ALA A 206 -19.13 20.66 -5.25
CA ALA A 206 -17.88 20.36 -5.93
C ALA A 206 -16.97 19.47 -5.07
N THR A 207 -16.90 19.75 -3.77
CA THR A 207 -16.18 18.93 -2.76
C THR A 207 -16.76 17.52 -2.67
N PHE A 208 -18.09 17.40 -2.58
CA PHE A 208 -18.79 16.11 -2.60
C PHE A 208 -18.51 15.30 -3.87
N LEU A 209 -18.60 15.94 -5.05
CA LEU A 209 -18.35 15.27 -6.33
C LEU A 209 -16.87 14.87 -6.53
N ALA A 210 -15.95 15.64 -5.95
CA ALA A 210 -14.53 15.28 -5.95
C ALA A 210 -14.31 13.97 -5.15
N LEU A 211 -14.91 13.85 -3.97
CA LEU A 211 -14.87 12.61 -3.20
C LEU A 211 -15.56 11.45 -3.92
N ALA A 212 -16.75 11.69 -4.50
CA ALA A 212 -17.50 10.69 -5.25
C ALA A 212 -16.71 10.11 -6.43
N ARG A 213 -15.85 10.91 -7.05
CA ARG A 213 -14.99 10.48 -8.15
C ARG A 213 -13.95 9.44 -7.70
N ASP A 214 -13.45 9.55 -6.47
CA ASP A 214 -12.34 8.73 -5.96
C ASP A 214 -12.78 7.54 -5.12
N ALA A 215 -13.92 7.63 -4.44
CA ALA A 215 -14.44 6.58 -3.57
C ALA A 215 -15.16 5.46 -4.36
N LEU A 216 -14.38 4.58 -5.01
CA LEU A 216 -14.88 3.54 -5.92
C LEU A 216 -15.69 2.42 -5.24
N ASP A 217 -15.61 2.31 -3.92
CA ASP A 217 -16.32 1.28 -3.17
C ASP A 217 -17.77 1.63 -2.85
N MET A 218 -18.18 2.87 -3.14
CA MET A 218 -19.51 3.40 -2.85
C MET A 218 -20.17 3.91 -4.12
N THR A 219 -21.49 3.91 -4.13
CA THR A 219 -22.29 4.53 -5.19
C THR A 219 -22.81 5.88 -4.71
N PHE A 220 -22.75 6.89 -5.56
CA PHE A 220 -23.10 8.26 -5.19
C PHE A 220 -24.34 8.75 -5.92
N GLY A 221 -25.25 9.37 -5.17
CA GLY A 221 -26.41 10.12 -5.65
C GLY A 221 -26.31 11.59 -5.25
N LEU A 222 -27.02 12.45 -5.95
CA LEU A 222 -27.07 13.89 -5.70
C LEU A 222 -28.47 14.43 -5.97
N THR A 223 -29.00 15.24 -5.07
CA THR A 223 -30.34 15.86 -5.22
C THR A 223 -30.41 17.25 -4.64
N ASP A 224 -31.28 18.09 -5.23
CA ASP A 224 -31.75 19.39 -4.72
C ASP A 224 -33.28 19.40 -4.52
N ARG A 225 -33.93 18.24 -4.62
CA ARG A 225 -35.39 18.15 -4.57
C ARG A 225 -35.93 18.29 -3.15
N PRO A 226 -36.72 19.36 -2.83
CA PRO A 226 -37.27 19.53 -1.47
C PRO A 226 -38.12 18.38 -0.99
N GLN A 227 -38.80 17.66 -1.91
CA GLN A 227 -39.57 16.47 -1.58
C GLN A 227 -38.72 15.35 -1.01
N LEU A 228 -37.50 15.18 -1.54
CA LEU A 228 -36.54 14.16 -1.03
C LEU A 228 -35.99 14.58 0.33
N PHE A 229 -35.69 15.85 0.57
CA PHE A 229 -35.32 16.34 1.91
C PHE A 229 -36.43 16.01 2.92
N GLN A 230 -37.68 16.31 2.59
CA GLN A 230 -38.83 16.03 3.45
C GLN A 230 -39.00 14.51 3.68
N HIS A 231 -38.90 13.70 2.64
CA HIS A 231 -39.04 12.24 2.72
C HIS A 231 -38.00 11.63 3.66
N PHE A 232 -36.75 12.10 3.60
CA PHE A 232 -35.66 11.61 4.47
C PHE A 232 -35.54 12.36 5.79
N GLY A 233 -36.43 13.34 6.10
CA GLY A 233 -36.48 14.09 7.34
C GLY A 233 -35.30 15.07 7.50
N LEU A 234 -34.80 15.62 6.39
CA LEU A 234 -33.69 16.56 6.35
C LEU A 234 -34.19 18.01 6.25
N THR A 235 -33.55 18.92 6.98
CA THR A 235 -33.89 20.35 6.98
C THR A 235 -32.80 21.25 6.44
N LYS A 236 -31.57 20.73 6.33
CA LYS A 236 -30.40 21.42 5.84
C LYS A 236 -29.54 20.49 4.96
N ASP A 237 -28.56 21.06 4.32
CA ASP A 237 -27.61 20.32 3.49
C ASP A 237 -26.95 19.21 4.28
N THR A 238 -27.01 18.00 3.74
CA THR A 238 -26.60 16.80 4.48
C THR A 238 -26.11 15.73 3.50
N VAL A 239 -25.00 15.09 3.81
CA VAL A 239 -24.57 13.88 3.13
C VAL A 239 -25.04 12.67 3.93
N VAL A 240 -25.80 11.79 3.29
CA VAL A 240 -26.36 10.60 3.93
C VAL A 240 -25.73 9.35 3.36
N LEU A 241 -25.16 8.51 4.24
CA LEU A 241 -24.69 7.16 3.91
C LEU A 241 -25.80 6.16 4.23
N PHE A 242 -26.32 5.49 3.20
CA PHE A 242 -27.22 4.34 3.31
C PHE A 242 -26.40 3.04 3.23
N LYS A 243 -26.72 2.08 4.10
CA LYS A 243 -26.04 0.79 4.17
C LYS A 243 -27.03 -0.33 4.51
N LYS A 244 -26.81 -1.52 3.95
CA LYS A 244 -27.70 -2.70 4.17
C LYS A 244 -27.33 -3.50 5.41
N PHE A 245 -26.65 -2.90 6.38
CA PHE A 245 -26.20 -3.55 7.61
C PHE A 245 -26.15 -2.55 8.76
N ASP A 246 -26.01 -3.08 9.97
CA ASP A 246 -25.94 -2.32 11.21
C ASP A 246 -27.12 -1.33 11.36
N GLU A 247 -26.84 -0.02 11.54
CA GLU A 247 -27.88 1.00 11.71
C GLU A 247 -28.63 1.38 10.43
N GLY A 248 -28.22 0.89 9.29
CA GLY A 248 -28.84 1.16 7.98
C GLY A 248 -28.59 2.55 7.41
N ARG A 249 -28.38 3.57 8.25
CA ARG A 249 -28.19 4.96 7.85
C ARG A 249 -27.21 5.68 8.77
N ALA A 250 -26.45 6.61 8.20
CA ALA A 250 -25.66 7.59 8.94
C ALA A 250 -25.68 8.94 8.21
N ASP A 251 -25.92 10.02 8.97
CA ASP A 251 -26.06 11.37 8.45
C ASP A 251 -24.84 12.22 8.80
N PHE A 252 -24.37 12.98 7.82
CA PHE A 252 -23.32 13.99 7.96
C PHE A 252 -23.88 15.35 7.56
N PRO A 253 -24.40 16.12 8.51
CA PRO A 253 -24.90 17.46 8.23
C PRO A 253 -23.74 18.38 7.85
N VAL A 254 -23.93 19.18 6.79
CA VAL A 254 -22.96 20.19 6.38
C VAL A 254 -22.99 21.33 7.38
N ASP A 255 -21.82 21.83 7.75
CA ASP A 255 -21.71 22.99 8.62
C ASP A 255 -22.05 24.26 7.84
N GLU A 256 -22.93 25.10 8.39
CA GLU A 256 -23.43 26.29 7.70
C GLU A 256 -22.40 27.43 7.62
N GLU A 257 -21.38 27.43 8.49
CA GLU A 257 -20.34 28.46 8.52
C GLU A 257 -19.05 28.00 7.82
N LEU A 258 -18.67 26.70 8.00
CA LEU A 258 -17.42 26.15 7.50
C LEU A 258 -17.56 25.39 6.18
N GLY A 259 -18.80 25.04 5.80
CA GLY A 259 -19.07 24.21 4.63
C GLY A 259 -18.65 22.74 4.80
N LEU A 260 -18.52 22.04 3.70
CA LEU A 260 -18.17 20.62 3.62
C LEU A 260 -16.66 20.41 3.55
N ASP A 261 -16.05 19.97 4.65
CA ASP A 261 -14.63 19.57 4.64
C ASP A 261 -14.45 18.17 4.03
N LEU A 262 -13.56 18.05 3.05
CA LEU A 262 -13.27 16.80 2.34
C LEU A 262 -12.67 15.73 3.27
N GLY A 263 -11.82 16.13 4.21
CA GLY A 263 -11.14 15.23 5.15
C GLY A 263 -12.12 14.66 6.16
N ASP A 264 -13.00 15.48 6.69
CA ASP A 264 -14.02 15.08 7.67
C ASP A 264 -15.08 14.19 7.02
N LEU A 265 -15.57 14.54 5.82
CA LEU A 265 -16.48 13.69 5.08
C LEU A 265 -15.83 12.35 4.71
N SER A 266 -14.57 12.35 4.26
CA SER A 266 -13.85 11.11 3.95
C SER A 266 -13.70 10.22 5.18
N ARG A 267 -13.34 10.80 6.32
CA ARG A 267 -13.23 10.10 7.62
C ARG A 267 -14.56 9.53 8.06
N PHE A 268 -15.62 10.32 7.94
CA PHE A 268 -16.98 9.88 8.25
C PHE A 268 -17.39 8.68 7.38
N LEU A 269 -17.22 8.76 6.07
CA LEU A 269 -17.58 7.69 5.14
C LEU A 269 -16.78 6.41 5.40
N VAL A 270 -15.47 6.52 5.61
CA VAL A 270 -14.63 5.35 5.95
C VAL A 270 -15.13 4.70 7.25
N THR A 271 -15.33 5.50 8.30
CA THR A 271 -15.76 5.00 9.61
C THR A 271 -17.13 4.31 9.56
N HIS A 272 -18.08 4.92 8.86
CA HIS A 272 -19.47 4.42 8.84
C HIS A 272 -19.73 3.37 7.75
N SER A 273 -18.87 3.23 6.74
CA SER A 273 -18.95 2.17 5.73
C SER A 273 -18.43 0.81 6.23
N MET A 274 -17.67 0.80 7.32
CA MET A 274 -17.27 -0.44 7.98
C MET A 274 -18.43 -1.00 8.80
N ARG A 275 -18.56 -2.34 8.80
CA ARG A 275 -19.48 -3.03 9.73
C ARG A 275 -19.04 -2.76 11.16
N LEU A 276 -20.01 -2.72 12.09
CA LEU A 276 -19.72 -2.60 13.53
C LEU A 276 -18.78 -3.71 13.99
N VAL A 277 -19.01 -4.93 13.51
CA VAL A 277 -18.15 -6.08 13.72
C VAL A 277 -17.71 -6.62 12.37
N THR A 278 -16.41 -6.62 12.12
CA THR A 278 -15.82 -7.06 10.86
C THR A 278 -15.04 -8.36 11.06
N GLU A 279 -15.29 -9.37 10.24
CA GLU A 279 -14.50 -10.58 10.24
C GLU A 279 -13.15 -10.33 9.56
N PHE A 280 -12.07 -10.85 10.13
CA PHE A 280 -10.72 -10.78 9.57
C PHE A 280 -10.49 -11.88 8.55
N ASN A 281 -10.24 -11.51 7.30
CA ASN A 281 -9.86 -12.42 6.23
C ASN A 281 -9.09 -11.64 5.13
N SER A 282 -8.64 -12.31 4.07
CA SER A 282 -7.87 -11.70 2.98
C SER A 282 -8.62 -10.59 2.23
N GLN A 283 -9.96 -10.60 2.23
CA GLN A 283 -10.79 -9.58 1.56
C GLN A 283 -11.02 -8.35 2.45
N THR A 284 -11.13 -8.55 3.76
CA THR A 284 -11.45 -7.48 4.74
C THR A 284 -10.20 -6.82 5.31
N SER A 285 -9.09 -7.54 5.42
CA SER A 285 -7.84 -7.01 6.00
C SER A 285 -7.36 -5.69 5.35
N PRO A 286 -7.37 -5.50 4.01
CA PRO A 286 -6.98 -4.23 3.43
C PRO A 286 -7.89 -3.07 3.88
N LYS A 287 -9.20 -3.31 4.03
CA LYS A 287 -10.17 -2.31 4.50
C LYS A 287 -9.98 -1.97 5.97
N ILE A 288 -9.71 -3.00 6.81
CA ILE A 288 -9.44 -2.84 8.23
C ILE A 288 -8.26 -1.88 8.45
N PHE A 289 -7.16 -2.09 7.74
CA PHE A 289 -5.98 -1.23 7.87
C PHE A 289 -6.15 0.15 7.19
N ALA A 290 -6.92 0.23 6.11
CA ALA A 290 -7.22 1.48 5.43
C ALA A 290 -8.17 2.40 6.24
N ALA A 291 -8.93 1.87 7.19
CA ALA A 291 -9.88 2.63 8.00
C ALA A 291 -9.24 3.68 8.91
N ARG A 292 -7.92 3.60 9.13
CA ARG A 292 -7.14 4.53 10.00
C ARG A 292 -7.70 4.68 11.42
N ILE A 293 -8.46 3.68 11.89
CA ILE A 293 -8.87 3.58 13.29
C ILE A 293 -7.71 2.91 14.03
N LEU A 294 -7.10 3.61 14.97
CA LEU A 294 -5.86 3.17 15.60
C LEU A 294 -6.02 1.96 16.53
N ASN A 295 -7.16 1.85 17.19
CA ASN A 295 -7.41 0.78 18.16
C ASN A 295 -8.28 -0.30 17.54
N HIS A 296 -7.78 -1.53 17.53
CA HIS A 296 -8.52 -2.69 17.06
C HIS A 296 -8.76 -3.64 18.21
N LEU A 297 -10.03 -3.95 18.48
CA LEU A 297 -10.43 -4.97 19.44
C LEU A 297 -10.73 -6.27 18.68
N LEU A 298 -9.94 -7.32 18.95
CA LEU A 298 -10.03 -8.60 18.30
C LEU A 298 -10.66 -9.63 19.25
N LEU A 299 -11.72 -10.29 18.78
CA LEU A 299 -12.31 -11.46 19.42
C LEU A 299 -11.87 -12.71 18.63
N PHE A 300 -11.00 -13.50 19.24
CA PHE A 300 -10.56 -14.80 18.73
C PHE A 300 -11.54 -15.87 19.15
N LEU A 301 -12.13 -16.57 18.19
CA LEU A 301 -13.10 -17.62 18.47
C LEU A 301 -13.10 -18.68 17.37
N ASN A 302 -13.58 -19.88 17.68
CA ASN A 302 -13.87 -20.91 16.69
C ASN A 302 -15.33 -20.78 16.27
N GLN A 303 -15.58 -20.28 15.05
CA GLN A 303 -16.93 -20.03 14.54
C GLN A 303 -17.74 -21.34 14.32
N SER A 304 -17.09 -22.51 14.27
CA SER A 304 -17.78 -23.80 14.20
C SER A 304 -18.51 -24.14 15.49
N LEU A 305 -18.09 -23.60 16.64
CA LEU A 305 -18.65 -23.88 17.96
C LEU A 305 -19.82 -22.93 18.26
N ALA A 306 -20.98 -23.48 18.60
CA ALA A 306 -22.20 -22.71 18.92
C ALA A 306 -21.94 -21.77 20.13
N ALA A 307 -21.30 -22.27 21.18
CA ALA A 307 -20.98 -21.49 22.38
C ALA A 307 -20.10 -20.26 22.08
N HIS A 308 -19.17 -20.38 21.12
CA HIS A 308 -18.33 -19.24 20.71
C HIS A 308 -19.13 -18.22 19.89
N ARG A 309 -20.08 -18.66 19.05
CA ARG A 309 -20.94 -17.73 18.29
C ARG A 309 -21.87 -16.92 19.17
N GLU A 310 -22.29 -17.45 20.31
CA GLU A 310 -23.11 -16.71 21.28
C GLU A 310 -22.41 -15.47 21.84
N LEU A 311 -21.06 -15.50 21.91
CA LEU A 311 -20.26 -14.36 22.37
C LEU A 311 -20.32 -13.16 21.41
N LEU A 312 -20.61 -13.40 20.12
CA LEU A 312 -20.73 -12.34 19.12
C LEU A 312 -21.87 -11.35 19.45
N ALA A 313 -22.91 -11.79 20.12
CA ALA A 313 -24.02 -10.92 20.48
C ALA A 313 -23.55 -9.83 21.47
N GLY A 314 -22.90 -10.21 22.57
CA GLY A 314 -22.36 -9.26 23.55
C GLY A 314 -21.24 -8.39 23.00
N PHE A 315 -20.38 -8.97 22.15
CA PHE A 315 -19.32 -8.25 21.46
C PHE A 315 -19.90 -7.19 20.50
N GLY A 316 -20.90 -7.55 19.71
CA GLY A 316 -21.58 -6.66 18.76
C GLY A 316 -22.40 -5.56 19.44
N GLU A 317 -23.03 -5.84 20.59
CA GLU A 317 -23.81 -4.86 21.35
C GLU A 317 -22.95 -3.73 21.91
N ALA A 318 -21.68 -4.01 22.23
CA ALA A 318 -20.73 -3.00 22.68
C ALA A 318 -20.24 -2.07 21.56
N ALA A 319 -20.14 -2.57 20.33
CA ALA A 319 -19.45 -1.91 19.22
C ALA A 319 -19.97 -0.51 18.84
N PRO A 320 -21.29 -0.20 18.83
CA PRO A 320 -21.79 1.12 18.44
C PRO A 320 -21.21 2.26 19.26
N ARG A 321 -20.90 2.03 20.55
CA ARG A 321 -20.38 3.03 21.48
C ARG A 321 -18.96 3.49 21.15
N PHE A 322 -18.23 2.68 20.39
CA PHE A 322 -16.81 2.91 20.05
C PHE A 322 -16.59 3.16 18.55
N ARG A 323 -17.66 3.43 17.81
CA ARG A 323 -17.54 3.69 16.37
C ARG A 323 -16.56 4.84 16.12
N GLY A 324 -15.56 4.59 15.24
CA GLY A 324 -14.50 5.55 14.94
C GLY A 324 -13.35 5.60 15.94
N GLN A 325 -13.50 5.04 17.14
CA GLN A 325 -12.46 4.99 18.17
C GLN A 325 -11.80 3.61 18.28
N VAL A 326 -12.61 2.56 18.20
CA VAL A 326 -12.17 1.16 18.25
C VAL A 326 -12.86 0.38 17.14
N LEU A 327 -12.10 -0.32 16.32
CA LEU A 327 -12.60 -1.25 15.30
C LEU A 327 -12.76 -2.63 15.93
N PHE A 328 -13.98 -3.17 15.86
CA PHE A 328 -14.29 -4.51 16.37
C PHE A 328 -14.08 -5.55 15.29
N VAL A 329 -13.17 -6.49 15.55
CA VAL A 329 -12.73 -7.49 14.59
C VAL A 329 -12.91 -8.89 15.17
N VAL A 330 -13.48 -9.80 14.39
CA VAL A 330 -13.58 -11.22 14.74
C VAL A 330 -12.53 -12.00 13.96
N VAL A 331 -11.79 -12.85 14.65
CA VAL A 331 -10.75 -13.69 14.07
C VAL A 331 -11.14 -15.15 14.30
N ASP A 332 -11.49 -15.88 13.24
CA ASP A 332 -11.75 -17.31 13.33
C ASP A 332 -10.44 -18.07 13.47
N VAL A 333 -10.27 -18.78 14.61
CA VAL A 333 -9.06 -19.55 14.89
C VAL A 333 -9.00 -20.88 14.11
N ALA A 334 -10.11 -21.29 13.50
CA ALA A 334 -10.16 -22.46 12.63
C ALA A 334 -9.82 -22.15 11.17
N ALA A 335 -9.77 -20.86 10.79
CA ALA A 335 -9.34 -20.39 9.48
C ALA A 335 -7.80 -20.19 9.41
N GLU A 336 -7.30 -19.82 8.22
CA GLU A 336 -5.86 -19.60 7.99
C GLU A 336 -5.35 -18.29 8.65
N ASN A 337 -5.60 -18.12 9.96
CA ASN A 337 -5.26 -16.93 10.75
C ASN A 337 -4.10 -17.18 11.76
N GLU A 338 -3.31 -18.22 11.57
CA GLU A 338 -2.22 -18.57 12.48
C GLU A 338 -1.22 -17.43 12.70
N HIS A 339 -0.94 -16.64 11.65
CA HIS A 339 -0.05 -15.47 11.75
C HIS A 339 -0.60 -14.40 12.70
N VAL A 340 -1.93 -14.21 12.77
CA VAL A 340 -2.57 -13.27 13.70
C VAL A 340 -2.49 -13.82 15.12
N LEU A 341 -2.78 -15.10 15.31
CA LEU A 341 -2.64 -15.76 16.63
C LEU A 341 -1.21 -15.61 17.16
N LYS A 342 -0.22 -15.89 16.33
CA LYS A 342 1.20 -15.75 16.68
C LYS A 342 1.57 -14.31 17.07
N TYR A 343 1.05 -13.31 16.36
CA TYR A 343 1.27 -11.89 16.68
C TYR A 343 0.79 -11.53 18.10
N PHE A 344 -0.27 -12.17 18.59
CA PHE A 344 -0.79 -11.97 19.96
C PHE A 344 -0.28 -13.01 20.98
N GLY A 345 0.60 -13.94 20.58
CA GLY A 345 1.08 -15.01 21.45
C GLY A 345 0.00 -16.02 21.84
N LEU A 346 -1.03 -16.17 21.00
CA LEU A 346 -2.13 -17.08 21.25
C LEU A 346 -1.96 -18.39 20.47
N LYS A 347 -2.51 -19.46 21.04
CA LYS A 347 -2.75 -20.72 20.36
C LYS A 347 -4.25 -20.86 20.10
N ALA A 348 -4.64 -21.69 19.13
CA ALA A 348 -6.05 -21.88 18.78
C ALA A 348 -6.90 -22.40 19.97
N GLU A 349 -6.28 -23.20 20.86
CA GLU A 349 -6.91 -23.76 22.06
C GLU A 349 -7.21 -22.70 23.14
N ALA A 350 -6.56 -21.52 23.04
CA ALA A 350 -6.82 -20.40 23.96
C ALA A 350 -8.11 -19.63 23.62
N ALA A 351 -8.76 -19.97 22.50
CA ALA A 351 -10.05 -19.37 22.18
C ALA A 351 -11.20 -19.91 23.06
N PRO A 352 -12.14 -19.05 23.49
CA PRO A 352 -12.31 -17.66 23.11
C PRO A 352 -11.35 -16.71 23.85
N ALA A 353 -10.78 -15.74 23.15
CA ALA A 353 -9.88 -14.77 23.73
C ALA A 353 -10.14 -13.34 23.17
N LEU A 354 -10.00 -12.33 24.02
CA LEU A 354 -10.16 -10.94 23.65
C LEU A 354 -8.83 -10.21 23.75
N ARG A 355 -8.46 -9.44 22.72
CA ARG A 355 -7.24 -8.64 22.68
C ARG A 355 -7.53 -7.29 22.02
N LEU A 356 -6.95 -6.23 22.57
CA LEU A 356 -6.95 -4.92 21.94
C LEU A 356 -5.53 -4.58 21.51
N VAL A 357 -5.37 -4.03 20.33
CA VAL A 357 -4.07 -3.54 19.83
C VAL A 357 -4.24 -2.11 19.33
N ASN A 358 -3.28 -1.26 19.67
CA ASN A 358 -3.11 0.02 19.02
C ASN A 358 -2.09 -0.16 17.87
N ILE A 359 -2.54 0.00 16.62
CA ILE A 359 -1.72 -0.30 15.43
C ILE A 359 -0.59 0.70 15.19
N GLU A 360 -0.68 1.91 15.75
CA GLU A 360 0.37 2.93 15.65
C GLU A 360 1.52 2.64 16.62
N THR A 361 1.18 2.39 17.90
CA THR A 361 2.16 2.13 18.96
C THR A 361 2.55 0.66 19.08
N THR A 362 1.86 -0.24 18.36
CA THR A 362 1.97 -1.71 18.44
C THR A 362 1.70 -2.31 19.84
N LYS A 363 1.22 -1.49 20.78
CA LYS A 363 0.89 -1.93 22.14
C LYS A 363 -0.33 -2.81 22.16
N LYS A 364 -0.23 -3.92 22.88
CA LYS A 364 -1.27 -4.96 23.00
C LYS A 364 -1.82 -4.98 24.43
N TYR A 365 -3.12 -5.18 24.55
CA TYR A 365 -3.83 -5.20 25.82
C TYR A 365 -4.72 -6.43 25.91
N ALA A 366 -4.83 -7.01 27.09
CA ALA A 366 -5.71 -8.13 27.39
C ALA A 366 -6.62 -7.75 28.57
N PRO A 367 -7.87 -8.24 28.60
CA PRO A 367 -8.69 -8.16 29.83
C PRO A 367 -8.11 -9.06 30.92
N VAL A 368 -8.64 -8.95 32.12
CA VAL A 368 -8.29 -9.86 33.20
C VAL A 368 -8.73 -11.29 32.81
N ASP A 369 -7.89 -12.27 33.09
CA ASP A 369 -8.17 -13.66 32.77
C ASP A 369 -9.46 -14.15 33.46
N GLY A 370 -10.34 -14.78 32.68
CA GLY A 370 -11.60 -15.33 33.17
C GLY A 370 -12.80 -14.38 33.05
N ASP A 371 -12.62 -13.14 32.61
CA ASP A 371 -13.75 -12.24 32.37
C ASP A 371 -14.62 -12.75 31.20
N PRO A 372 -15.95 -12.88 31.41
CA PRO A 372 -16.84 -13.30 30.33
C PRO A 372 -16.94 -12.22 29.25
N VAL A 373 -17.06 -12.63 27.99
CA VAL A 373 -17.26 -11.72 26.85
C VAL A 373 -18.75 -11.29 26.80
N THR A 374 -19.07 -10.21 27.51
CA THR A 374 -20.39 -9.57 27.55
C THR A 374 -20.30 -8.14 27.06
N ALA A 375 -21.42 -7.51 26.69
CA ALA A 375 -21.44 -6.10 26.31
C ALA A 375 -20.86 -5.19 27.41
N ALA A 376 -21.12 -5.50 28.67
CA ALA A 376 -20.64 -4.74 29.82
C ALA A 376 -19.13 -4.87 30.02
N SER A 377 -18.58 -6.11 30.01
CA SER A 377 -17.15 -6.35 30.19
C SER A 377 -16.33 -5.82 29.01
N VAL A 378 -16.79 -6.00 27.79
CA VAL A 378 -16.16 -5.45 26.57
C VAL A 378 -16.14 -3.93 26.62
N THR A 379 -17.27 -3.30 27.00
CA THR A 379 -17.34 -1.84 27.15
C THR A 379 -16.37 -1.32 28.22
N ALA A 380 -16.34 -1.96 29.38
CA ALA A 380 -15.45 -1.59 30.49
C ALA A 380 -13.98 -1.73 30.08
N PHE A 381 -13.61 -2.82 29.41
CA PHE A 381 -12.26 -3.05 28.92
C PHE A 381 -11.81 -2.00 27.92
N CYS A 382 -12.64 -1.69 26.90
CA CYS A 382 -12.33 -0.64 25.93
C CYS A 382 -12.11 0.71 26.60
N HIS A 383 -13.00 1.13 27.52
CA HIS A 383 -12.84 2.38 28.25
C HIS A 383 -11.56 2.39 29.10
N ALA A 384 -11.27 1.29 29.80
CA ALA A 384 -10.08 1.20 30.62
C ALA A 384 -8.78 1.33 29.79
N VAL A 385 -8.74 0.72 28.59
CA VAL A 385 -7.59 0.86 27.69
C VAL A 385 -7.49 2.27 27.13
N LEU A 386 -8.58 2.85 26.63
CA LEU A 386 -8.60 4.21 26.06
C LEU A 386 -8.22 5.27 27.08
N ASN A 387 -8.55 5.05 28.36
CA ASN A 387 -8.19 5.93 29.47
C ASN A 387 -6.79 5.65 30.06
N GLY A 388 -6.02 4.71 29.47
CA GLY A 388 -4.68 4.36 29.94
C GLY A 388 -4.63 3.63 31.29
N GLN A 389 -5.73 3.02 31.72
CA GLN A 389 -5.84 2.31 33.01
C GLN A 389 -5.35 0.86 32.94
N VAL A 390 -5.22 0.30 31.72
CA VAL A 390 -4.71 -1.05 31.49
C VAL A 390 -3.28 -0.95 31.00
N LYS A 391 -2.38 -1.70 31.62
CA LYS A 391 -1.00 -1.82 31.13
C LYS A 391 -0.95 -2.74 29.89
N PRO A 392 -0.16 -2.40 28.86
CA PRO A 392 0.06 -3.30 27.75
C PRO A 392 0.75 -4.58 28.24
N TYR A 393 0.37 -5.72 27.69
CA TYR A 393 1.13 -6.94 27.90
C TYR A 393 2.18 -7.10 26.81
N LEU A 394 3.27 -7.74 27.17
CA LEU A 394 4.38 -8.03 26.29
C LEU A 394 4.42 -9.54 25.99
N LEU A 395 4.73 -9.90 24.76
CA LEU A 395 5.00 -11.28 24.41
C LEU A 395 6.30 -11.71 25.11
N SER A 396 6.26 -12.86 25.76
CA SER A 396 7.45 -13.52 26.29
C SER A 396 7.29 -15.01 26.21
N GLN A 397 8.39 -15.68 25.86
CA GLN A 397 8.52 -17.11 26.07
C GLN A 397 8.59 -17.40 27.57
N GLU A 398 8.32 -18.66 27.93
CA GLU A 398 8.61 -19.15 29.28
C GLU A 398 10.12 -19.21 29.50
N VAL A 399 10.55 -18.90 30.72
CA VAL A 399 11.99 -18.99 31.08
C VAL A 399 12.45 -20.45 30.97
N PRO A 400 13.40 -20.78 30.08
CA PRO A 400 13.91 -22.14 29.99
C PRO A 400 14.56 -22.57 31.32
N PRO A 401 14.37 -23.80 31.76
CA PRO A 401 14.94 -24.25 33.05
C PRO A 401 16.48 -24.24 33.07
N ASP A 402 17.11 -24.22 31.91
CA ASP A 402 18.56 -24.24 31.68
C ASP A 402 19.08 -22.91 31.09
N TRP A 403 18.30 -21.81 31.21
CA TRP A 403 18.59 -20.51 30.61
C TRP A 403 19.98 -19.94 30.97
N ASP A 404 20.53 -20.30 32.14
CA ASP A 404 21.80 -19.83 32.70
C ASP A 404 22.90 -20.89 32.71
N GLN A 405 22.64 -22.08 32.20
CA GLN A 405 23.61 -23.22 32.28
C GLN A 405 24.68 -23.13 31.18
N GLN A 406 24.34 -22.55 30.03
CA GLN A 406 25.31 -22.41 28.94
C GLN A 406 26.12 -21.11 29.10
N PRO A 407 27.33 -21.01 28.49
CA PRO A 407 28.11 -19.77 28.49
C PRO A 407 27.31 -18.58 28.00
N VAL A 408 26.58 -18.73 26.86
CA VAL A 408 25.59 -17.75 26.40
C VAL A 408 24.29 -17.96 27.17
N LYS A 409 23.86 -16.94 27.93
CA LYS A 409 22.61 -17.02 28.69
C LYS A 409 21.41 -16.75 27.77
N THR A 410 20.39 -17.60 27.87
CA THR A 410 19.16 -17.44 27.06
C THR A 410 18.17 -16.58 27.81
N LEU A 411 18.01 -15.33 27.37
CA LEU A 411 17.02 -14.41 27.93
C LEU A 411 15.70 -14.48 27.19
N VAL A 412 14.63 -14.27 27.94
CA VAL A 412 13.26 -14.10 27.43
C VAL A 412 12.67 -12.84 28.08
N GLY A 413 11.52 -12.34 27.58
CA GLY A 413 10.92 -11.12 28.13
C GLY A 413 10.74 -11.17 29.66
N LYS A 414 10.38 -12.33 30.22
CA LYS A 414 10.12 -12.53 31.66
C LYS A 414 11.34 -12.38 32.56
N ASN A 415 12.54 -12.77 32.11
CA ASN A 415 13.77 -12.68 32.92
C ASN A 415 14.73 -11.57 32.45
N PHE A 416 14.39 -10.88 31.36
CA PHE A 416 15.26 -9.87 30.75
C PHE A 416 15.62 -8.73 31.72
N GLU A 417 14.62 -8.11 32.33
CA GLU A 417 14.85 -6.96 33.24
C GLU A 417 15.69 -7.36 34.44
N GLN A 418 15.41 -8.53 35.01
CA GLN A 418 16.14 -9.03 36.17
C GLN A 418 17.62 -9.24 35.86
N VAL A 419 17.95 -9.71 34.65
CA VAL A 419 19.34 -10.04 34.28
C VAL A 419 20.03 -8.82 33.64
N ALA A 420 19.41 -8.20 32.66
CA ALA A 420 20.03 -7.10 31.88
C ALA A 420 20.14 -5.80 32.71
N PHE A 421 19.28 -5.60 33.69
CA PHE A 421 19.32 -4.44 34.57
C PHE A 421 19.85 -4.75 35.99
N ASP A 422 20.55 -5.85 36.19
CA ASP A 422 21.31 -6.11 37.41
C ASP A 422 22.46 -5.10 37.55
N GLU A 423 22.38 -4.23 38.57
CA GLU A 423 23.38 -3.18 38.80
C GLU A 423 24.77 -3.70 39.17
N THR A 424 24.89 -4.97 39.50
CA THR A 424 26.16 -5.60 39.85
C THR A 424 26.86 -6.21 38.64
N LYS A 425 26.22 -6.29 37.48
CA LYS A 425 26.69 -7.00 36.29
C LYS A 425 26.79 -6.12 35.06
N ASN A 426 27.75 -6.43 34.22
CA ASN A 426 27.91 -5.92 32.88
C ASN A 426 27.28 -6.93 31.91
N VAL A 427 26.16 -6.62 31.33
CA VAL A 427 25.41 -7.58 30.50
C VAL A 427 25.48 -7.21 29.05
N PHE A 428 26.00 -8.11 28.20
CA PHE A 428 26.05 -7.88 26.75
C PHE A 428 25.08 -8.81 26.06
N VAL A 429 24.06 -8.23 25.41
CA VAL A 429 22.93 -8.97 24.87
C VAL A 429 22.90 -8.89 23.35
N LYS A 430 22.82 -10.04 22.69
CA LYS A 430 22.52 -10.21 21.27
C LYS A 430 21.02 -10.40 21.06
N PHE A 431 20.37 -9.43 20.44
CA PHE A 431 18.98 -9.55 19.98
C PHE A 431 18.98 -10.14 18.58
N TYR A 432 18.33 -11.28 18.40
CA TYR A 432 18.38 -12.02 17.15
C TYR A 432 16.99 -12.48 16.67
N ALA A 433 16.92 -12.95 15.42
CA ALA A 433 15.80 -13.69 14.88
C ALA A 433 16.28 -15.06 14.38
N PRO A 434 15.52 -16.16 14.57
CA PRO A 434 15.93 -17.52 14.17
C PRO A 434 16.21 -17.68 12.67
N TRP A 435 15.57 -16.88 11.83
CA TRP A 435 15.72 -16.88 10.38
C TRP A 435 16.84 -15.94 9.87
N CYS A 436 17.45 -15.16 10.73
CA CYS A 436 18.44 -14.14 10.36
C CYS A 436 19.80 -14.76 9.99
N THR A 437 20.22 -14.61 8.73
CA THR A 437 21.51 -15.15 8.23
C THR A 437 22.70 -14.53 8.95
N HIS A 438 22.75 -13.20 9.07
CA HIS A 438 23.85 -12.51 9.77
C HIS A 438 23.94 -12.86 11.26
N CYS A 439 22.81 -13.23 11.90
CA CYS A 439 22.83 -13.71 13.27
C CYS A 439 23.50 -15.09 13.38
N LYS A 440 23.28 -15.96 12.38
CA LYS A 440 23.91 -17.29 12.30
C LYS A 440 25.40 -17.21 11.99
N GLU A 441 25.80 -16.32 11.10
CA GLU A 441 27.20 -16.05 10.78
C GLU A 441 28.01 -15.55 12.01
N MET A 442 27.36 -14.77 12.87
CA MET A 442 27.96 -14.23 14.08
C MET A 442 27.99 -15.23 15.26
N ALA A 443 27.14 -16.27 15.25
CA ALA A 443 26.98 -17.18 16.39
C ALA A 443 28.28 -17.76 16.89
N PRO A 444 29.22 -18.26 16.04
CA PRO A 444 30.49 -18.80 16.53
C PRO A 444 31.37 -17.79 17.32
N ALA A 445 31.39 -16.53 16.86
CA ALA A 445 32.13 -15.47 17.56
C ALA A 445 31.44 -15.11 18.89
N TRP A 446 30.12 -15.14 18.95
CA TRP A 446 29.33 -14.88 20.16
C TRP A 446 29.50 -15.99 21.20
N GLU A 447 29.51 -17.26 20.79
CA GLU A 447 29.76 -18.40 21.63
C GLU A 447 31.19 -18.37 22.19
N ALA A 448 32.17 -18.09 21.33
CA ALA A 448 33.59 -17.97 21.77
C ALA A 448 33.77 -16.79 22.75
N LEU A 449 33.06 -15.69 22.55
CA LEU A 449 33.06 -14.57 23.49
C LEU A 449 32.49 -15.01 24.85
N ALA A 450 31.37 -15.69 24.86
CA ALA A 450 30.75 -16.17 26.09
C ALA A 450 31.64 -17.18 26.82
N GLU A 451 32.29 -18.08 26.08
CA GLU A 451 33.24 -19.05 26.66
C GLU A 451 34.45 -18.34 27.29
N LYS A 452 34.94 -17.24 26.67
CA LYS A 452 36.05 -16.44 27.23
C LYS A 452 35.69 -15.80 28.57
N TYR A 453 34.45 -15.33 28.74
CA TYR A 453 34.02 -14.61 29.95
C TYR A 453 33.14 -15.45 30.88
N LYS A 454 32.99 -16.77 30.69
CA LYS A 454 32.09 -17.63 31.48
C LYS A 454 32.38 -17.63 32.97
N ASP A 455 33.69 -17.54 33.33
CA ASP A 455 34.17 -17.55 34.71
C ASP A 455 34.38 -16.13 35.27
N HIS A 456 34.00 -15.09 34.51
CA HIS A 456 34.11 -13.70 34.95
C HIS A 456 32.89 -13.32 35.80
N GLU A 457 33.15 -12.89 37.05
CA GLU A 457 32.08 -12.64 38.02
C GLU A 457 31.12 -11.52 37.58
N ASP A 458 31.62 -10.51 36.84
CA ASP A 458 30.91 -9.29 36.55
C ASP A 458 30.42 -9.14 35.09
N ILE A 459 30.71 -10.11 34.20
CA ILE A 459 30.32 -10.04 32.78
C ILE A 459 29.41 -11.19 32.42
N ILE A 460 28.26 -10.87 31.83
CA ILE A 460 27.28 -11.82 31.31
C ILE A 460 27.10 -11.61 29.81
N ILE A 461 27.32 -12.69 29.04
CA ILE A 461 27.02 -12.74 27.63
C ILE A 461 25.67 -13.45 27.43
N ALA A 462 24.72 -12.78 26.76
CA ALA A 462 23.39 -13.32 26.65
C ALA A 462 22.81 -13.14 25.24
N GLU A 463 21.74 -13.86 24.92
CA GLU A 463 20.99 -13.69 23.71
C GLU A 463 19.47 -13.72 23.98
N LEU A 464 18.71 -13.04 23.11
CA LEU A 464 17.26 -13.00 23.18
C LEU A 464 16.66 -13.06 21.78
N ASP A 465 15.75 -14.01 21.55
CA ASP A 465 14.92 -14.04 20.34
C ASP A 465 13.89 -12.91 20.40
N ALA A 466 14.19 -11.81 19.72
CA ALA A 466 13.30 -10.64 19.71
C ALA A 466 12.07 -10.79 18.79
N THR A 467 11.92 -11.93 18.12
CA THR A 467 10.68 -12.28 17.39
C THR A 467 9.62 -12.93 18.27
N ALA A 468 10.03 -13.47 19.41
CA ALA A 468 9.19 -14.17 20.37
C ALA A 468 9.12 -13.47 21.75
N ASN A 469 9.91 -12.43 21.94
CA ASN A 469 10.03 -11.69 23.19
C ASN A 469 10.02 -10.19 22.94
N GLU A 470 9.07 -9.49 23.54
CA GLU A 470 8.94 -8.04 23.51
C GLU A 470 9.45 -7.43 24.81
N LEU A 471 10.01 -6.23 24.73
CA LEU A 471 10.56 -5.50 25.86
C LEU A 471 9.91 -4.13 25.97
N ASP A 472 9.61 -3.67 27.19
CA ASP A 472 9.03 -2.34 27.41
C ASP A 472 10.09 -1.24 27.26
N ALA A 473 11.33 -1.53 27.61
CA ALA A 473 12.42 -0.56 27.68
C ALA A 473 12.82 0.02 26.30
N PHE A 474 12.72 -0.77 25.22
CA PHE A 474 13.05 -0.35 23.84
C PHE A 474 12.57 -1.36 22.81
N ALA A 475 12.39 -0.89 21.58
CA ALA A 475 12.08 -1.73 20.43
C ALA A 475 13.35 -2.15 19.68
N VAL A 476 13.37 -3.38 19.15
CA VAL A 476 14.45 -3.93 18.30
C VAL A 476 13.96 -3.91 16.85
N HIS A 477 14.55 -3.06 16.01
CA HIS A 477 14.10 -2.85 14.63
C HIS A 477 14.90 -3.61 13.56
N GLY A 478 16.04 -4.23 13.95
CA GLY A 478 16.90 -4.96 13.02
C GLY A 478 17.71 -6.07 13.70
N PHE A 479 18.20 -7.02 12.91
CA PHE A 479 18.92 -8.19 13.42
C PHE A 479 20.27 -8.41 12.71
N PRO A 480 21.34 -8.79 13.49
CA PRO A 480 21.41 -8.74 14.95
C PRO A 480 21.57 -7.31 15.47
N THR A 481 20.94 -7.00 16.59
CA THR A 481 21.21 -5.80 17.39
C THR A 481 21.97 -6.23 18.65
N LEU A 482 23.06 -5.52 18.98
CA LEU A 482 23.87 -5.79 20.16
C LEU A 482 23.77 -4.61 21.11
N LYS A 483 23.40 -4.88 22.38
CA LYS A 483 23.32 -3.84 23.40
C LYS A 483 24.09 -4.27 24.65
N TYR A 484 24.85 -3.33 25.17
CA TYR A 484 25.61 -3.49 26.40
C TYR A 484 24.96 -2.67 27.52
N PHE A 485 24.75 -3.33 28.64
CA PHE A 485 24.16 -2.82 29.87
C PHE A 485 25.26 -2.81 30.93
N PRO A 486 25.95 -1.66 31.13
CA PRO A 486 27.05 -1.59 32.09
C PRO A 486 26.55 -1.70 33.54
N ALA A 487 27.38 -2.19 34.45
CA ALA A 487 27.11 -2.19 35.88
C ALA A 487 27.03 -0.78 36.46
N GLY A 488 26.36 -0.61 37.58
CA GLY A 488 26.26 0.66 38.32
C GLY A 488 24.95 1.39 38.20
N PRO A 489 24.67 2.33 39.11
CA PRO A 489 23.45 3.12 39.09
C PRO A 489 23.46 4.16 37.98
N GLY A 490 22.28 4.43 37.38
CA GLY A 490 22.11 5.45 36.34
C GLY A 490 22.79 5.13 35.02
N ARG A 491 23.06 3.86 34.74
CA ARG A 491 23.70 3.35 33.55
C ARG A 491 22.99 3.78 32.26
N LYS A 492 23.78 4.08 31.23
CA LYS A 492 23.29 4.29 29.87
C LYS A 492 23.53 3.05 29.05
N VAL A 493 22.48 2.49 28.46
CA VAL A 493 22.57 1.36 27.54
C VAL A 493 23.36 1.78 26.29
N ILE A 494 24.36 1.00 25.93
CA ILE A 494 25.24 1.28 24.79
C ILE A 494 24.89 0.31 23.65
N GLU A 495 24.58 0.84 22.48
CA GLU A 495 24.39 0.05 21.27
C GLU A 495 25.72 -0.15 20.56
N TYR A 496 26.12 -1.41 20.40
CA TYR A 496 27.36 -1.78 19.73
C TYR A 496 27.20 -1.74 18.20
N LYS A 497 28.04 -0.98 17.50
CA LYS A 497 27.97 -0.76 16.04
C LYS A 497 29.28 -1.02 15.28
N SER A 498 30.21 -1.76 15.86
CA SER A 498 31.49 -2.10 15.21
C SER A 498 31.50 -3.52 14.63
N THR A 499 32.68 -3.99 14.22
CA THR A 499 32.88 -5.34 13.66
C THR A 499 32.52 -6.43 14.69
N ARG A 500 32.00 -7.54 14.19
CA ARG A 500 31.41 -8.60 15.00
C ARG A 500 32.34 -9.81 15.17
N ASP A 501 33.63 -9.58 15.07
CA ASP A 501 34.66 -10.57 15.35
C ASP A 501 34.98 -10.64 16.85
N LEU A 502 35.49 -11.79 17.28
CA LEU A 502 35.79 -12.05 18.69
C LEU A 502 36.76 -11.04 19.31
N GLU A 503 37.77 -10.60 18.56
CA GLU A 503 38.79 -9.68 19.05
C GLU A 503 38.21 -8.30 19.37
N THR A 504 37.43 -7.73 18.43
CA THR A 504 36.82 -6.40 18.60
C THR A 504 35.73 -6.43 19.69
N LEU A 505 34.91 -7.50 19.76
CA LEU A 505 33.93 -7.68 20.82
C LEU A 505 34.59 -7.78 22.19
N SER A 506 35.71 -8.51 22.29
CA SER A 506 36.48 -8.62 23.55
C SER A 506 37.07 -7.27 23.99
N LYS A 507 37.72 -6.55 23.08
CA LYS A 507 38.27 -5.21 23.37
C LYS A 507 37.21 -4.24 23.88
N PHE A 508 36.00 -4.28 23.29
CA PHE A 508 34.87 -3.48 23.74
C PHE A 508 34.49 -3.81 25.21
N LEU A 509 34.41 -5.09 25.57
CA LEU A 509 34.09 -5.47 26.95
C LEU A 509 35.24 -5.15 27.93
N ASP A 510 36.49 -5.40 27.52
CA ASP A 510 37.67 -5.13 28.33
C ASP A 510 37.83 -3.61 28.61
N ASN A 511 37.32 -2.76 27.72
CA ASN A 511 37.28 -1.29 27.87
C ASN A 511 35.99 -0.78 28.54
N GLY A 512 35.16 -1.63 29.16
CA GLY A 512 33.95 -1.23 29.86
C GLY A 512 32.83 -0.68 28.94
N GLY A 513 32.80 -1.08 27.67
CA GLY A 513 31.80 -0.67 26.71
C GLY A 513 32.20 0.50 25.83
N GLU A 514 33.46 0.90 25.84
CA GLU A 514 34.00 1.91 24.94
C GLU A 514 34.70 1.23 23.76
N LEU A 515 34.37 1.65 22.55
CA LEU A 515 35.14 1.27 21.37
C LEU A 515 36.48 2.00 21.42
N PRO A 516 37.61 1.33 21.12
CA PRO A 516 38.87 2.03 20.91
C PRO A 516 38.60 3.12 19.85
N THR A 517 38.89 4.35 20.20
CA THR A 517 38.93 5.42 19.21
C THR A 517 39.96 4.97 18.18
N GLU A 518 39.56 4.72 16.93
CA GLU A 518 40.52 4.58 15.84
C GLU A 518 41.34 5.86 15.90
N GLU A 519 42.62 5.76 16.32
CA GLU A 519 43.55 6.86 16.09
C GLU A 519 43.43 7.14 14.60
N PRO A 520 43.21 8.42 14.20
CA PRO A 520 43.20 8.76 12.79
C PRO A 520 44.49 8.17 12.24
N LEU A 521 44.40 7.24 11.28
CA LEU A 521 45.57 6.80 10.51
C LEU A 521 46.30 8.07 10.16
N GLU A 522 47.47 8.29 10.80
CA GLU A 522 48.35 9.37 10.47
C GLU A 522 48.46 9.35 8.96
N GLU A 523 47.84 10.30 8.32
CA GLU A 523 47.87 10.46 6.87
C GLU A 523 49.37 10.55 6.55
N LEU A 524 49.94 9.40 6.14
CA LEU A 524 51.29 9.31 5.66
C LEU A 524 51.38 10.42 4.63
N ALA A 525 52.03 11.51 5.05
CA ALA A 525 52.26 12.68 4.21
C ALA A 525 52.73 12.17 2.84
N PRO A 526 52.12 12.59 1.76
CA PRO A 526 52.52 12.13 0.43
C PRO A 526 54.02 12.36 0.28
N PRO A 527 54.81 11.40 -0.22
CA PRO A 527 56.23 11.53 -0.35
C PRO A 527 56.52 12.83 -1.11
N SER A 528 57.34 13.72 -0.51
CA SER A 528 57.74 14.98 -1.09
C SER A 528 58.17 14.74 -2.54
N PRO A 529 57.69 15.51 -3.51
CA PRO A 529 58.07 15.33 -4.90
C PRO A 529 59.58 15.46 -5.01
N VAL A 530 60.23 14.38 -5.42
CA VAL A 530 61.65 14.35 -5.79
C VAL A 530 61.86 15.48 -6.81
N GLY A 531 62.71 16.44 -6.45
CA GLY A 531 62.96 17.64 -7.22
C GLY A 531 63.38 17.31 -8.68
N VAL A 532 62.58 17.70 -9.60
CA VAL A 532 62.94 17.77 -11.02
C VAL A 532 63.97 18.86 -11.15
N PRO A 533 65.21 18.60 -11.65
CA PRO A 533 66.20 19.63 -11.85
C PRO A 533 65.70 20.66 -12.90
N LYS A 534 65.69 21.92 -12.53
CA LYS A 534 65.46 23.02 -13.49
C LYS A 534 66.48 22.95 -14.63
N PRO A 535 66.10 23.06 -15.91
CA PRO A 535 67.04 23.18 -17.00
C PRO A 535 67.79 24.52 -16.88
N GLY A 536 69.08 24.40 -16.70
CA GLY A 536 70.00 25.55 -16.64
C GLY A 536 70.00 26.35 -17.96
N SER A 537 69.94 27.64 -17.81
CA SER A 537 70.21 28.65 -18.84
C SER A 537 71.56 28.40 -19.50
N ARG A 538 71.61 28.14 -20.77
CA ARG A 538 72.80 28.14 -21.61
C ARG A 538 73.00 29.54 -22.19
N PRO A 539 74.23 30.05 -22.16
CA PRO A 539 74.55 31.32 -22.81
C PRO A 539 74.69 31.12 -24.33
N LEU A 540 74.29 32.14 -25.04
CA LEU A 540 74.51 32.33 -26.48
C LEU A 540 76.04 32.38 -26.83
N HIS A 541 76.47 31.43 -27.69
CA HIS A 541 77.66 31.64 -28.51
C HIS A 541 77.34 31.38 -29.99
N ARG A 542 77.63 32.39 -30.72
CA ARG A 542 77.56 32.61 -32.17
C ARG A 542 78.74 31.90 -32.86
N VAL A 543 78.56 31.60 -34.10
CA VAL A 543 79.50 31.30 -35.21
C VAL A 543 79.29 29.89 -35.73
N GLY A 544 78.75 29.63 -36.94
CA GLY A 544 79.38 29.93 -38.23
C GLY A 544 79.48 28.62 -38.97
N GLY A 545 78.86 28.55 -40.10
CA GLY A 545 79.48 27.94 -41.30
C GLY A 545 79.22 26.50 -41.66
N ALA A 546 78.51 26.35 -42.76
CA ALA A 546 78.84 25.50 -43.92
C ALA A 546 78.64 23.95 -43.85
N GLY A 547 77.85 23.44 -44.72
CA GLY A 547 78.32 22.43 -45.66
C GLY A 547 77.52 21.08 -45.72
N ALA A 548 76.84 20.97 -46.84
CA ALA A 548 76.68 19.77 -47.66
C ALA A 548 76.04 18.48 -47.10
N GLY A 549 74.97 18.11 -47.78
CA GLY A 549 74.32 16.76 -47.81
C GLY A 549 75.25 15.68 -48.38
N PRO A 550 74.68 14.57 -48.95
CA PRO A 550 73.41 13.84 -48.78
C PRO A 550 73.67 12.36 -48.48
N GLY A 551 72.64 11.61 -48.15
CA GLY A 551 72.64 10.19 -48.01
C GLY A 551 71.30 9.76 -47.45
#